data_9ffe4ef7c8bc4d148b3851d5996a9e76
#
_entry.id   9ffe4ef7c8bc4d148b3851d5996a9e76
#
_cell.length_a   1.000
_cell.length_b   1.000
_cell.length_c   1.000
_cell.angle_alpha   90.00
_cell.angle_beta   90.00
_cell.angle_gamma   90.00
#
_symmetry.space_group_name_H-M   'P 1'
#
loop_
_entity.id
_entity.type
_entity.pdbx_description
1 polymer ?
#
loop_
_entity_poly.entity_id
_entity_poly.type
_entity_poly.pdbx_seq_one_letter_code
_entity_poly.pdbx_strand_id
1 'polypeptide(L)'
;MSFVFEDDFFWNNYSYDYNESRESFSPDPDTLACGYEPLEPTAVVILCVIFTVISVLAIFGNLLVGWVIRTSQEILAPSDVYLFQLTIADGLLALTLQFCVAALTRGWLLGDFLCQLLHIVMDANFYTSIIFLTCISIDRYLVIVRARETLKSHQKMCSRILCTVVWVLGCALALPTLSIRFDISTAWRLAIQGFIRVFGFLVPAIVMISCYSITVSRLLLTHGFQKHRAMRVIVTIVVAFLLLWTPYQITMVIDILLRADLVHHNCDTRRSLNTALVATHCLALLHICINPFLYVAAEKKLRKKMKLLF
;
A
#
# COMPACT_ATOMS: atom_id res chain seq x y z
N MET A 1 -1.30 2.58 -7.79
CA MET A 1 -2.04 2.86 -9.00
C MET A 1 -1.53 4.17 -9.53
N SER A 2 -0.47 4.15 -10.28
CA SER A 2 -0.42 5.15 -11.29
C SER A 2 -1.58 4.77 -12.23
N PHE A 3 -2.82 5.23 -11.95
CA PHE A 3 -3.62 5.61 -13.07
C PHE A 3 -2.66 6.49 -13.84
N VAL A 4 -2.23 6.03 -14.98
CA VAL A 4 -1.43 6.82 -15.89
C VAL A 4 -2.34 7.94 -16.33
N PHE A 5 -2.47 8.94 -15.47
CA PHE A 5 -2.70 10.30 -15.90
C PHE A 5 -1.29 10.77 -16.27
N GLU A 6 -0.80 10.25 -17.38
CA GLU A 6 0.34 10.82 -18.05
C GLU A 6 0.04 12.30 -18.22
N ASP A 7 1.03 13.13 -17.90
CA ASP A 7 1.02 14.57 -18.17
C ASP A 7 0.67 14.91 -19.64
N ASP A 8 0.67 13.93 -20.53
CA ASP A 8 0.31 14.03 -21.95
C ASP A 8 -1.19 14.25 -22.21
N PHE A 9 -2.08 14.01 -21.26
CA PHE A 9 -3.51 14.27 -21.46
C PHE A 9 -3.83 15.79 -21.47
N PHE A 10 -3.01 16.61 -20.84
CA PHE A 10 -3.25 18.07 -20.77
C PHE A 10 -2.61 18.88 -21.88
N TRP A 11 -1.67 18.34 -22.66
CA TRP A 11 -0.93 19.11 -23.68
C TRP A 11 -1.43 18.93 -25.11
N ASN A 12 -2.38 18.04 -25.38
CA ASN A 12 -2.90 17.79 -26.74
C ASN A 12 -3.96 18.80 -27.21
N ASN A 13 -4.16 19.91 -26.51
CA ASN A 13 -5.09 20.94 -26.94
C ASN A 13 -4.38 22.21 -27.45
N TYR A 14 -3.08 22.14 -27.82
CA TYR A 14 -2.45 23.17 -28.61
C TYR A 14 -2.67 22.87 -30.08
N SER A 15 -3.65 23.59 -30.66
CA SER A 15 -3.84 23.76 -32.07
C SER A 15 -2.57 24.42 -32.65
N TYR A 16 -1.68 23.63 -33.22
CA TYR A 16 -0.63 24.17 -34.11
C TYR A 16 -1.29 24.53 -35.43
N ASP A 17 -1.37 25.81 -35.66
CA ASP A 17 -1.69 26.40 -36.99
C ASP A 17 -0.53 26.06 -37.93
N TYR A 18 -0.70 25.05 -38.77
CA TYR A 18 0.29 24.60 -39.74
C TYR A 18 0.06 25.34 -41.07
N ASN A 19 0.82 26.39 -41.31
CA ASN A 19 1.00 26.93 -42.65
C ASN A 19 1.98 26.06 -43.45
N GLU A 20 1.47 25.52 -44.51
CA GLU A 20 2.01 24.76 -45.61
C GLU A 20 3.53 24.75 -45.85
N SER A 21 4.12 23.58 -45.73
CA SER A 21 5.04 23.00 -46.73
C SER A 21 4.90 21.47 -46.69
N ARG A 22 4.36 20.92 -47.78
CA ARG A 22 4.12 19.49 -47.99
C ARG A 22 5.44 18.74 -48.18
N GLU A 23 6.12 18.38 -47.14
CA GLU A 23 6.85 17.10 -47.07
C GLU A 23 6.01 16.16 -46.23
N SER A 24 5.61 15.03 -46.82
CA SER A 24 4.87 14.00 -46.12
C SER A 24 5.81 13.37 -45.12
N PHE A 25 5.92 13.98 -43.93
CA PHE A 25 6.55 13.36 -42.79
C PHE A 25 5.69 12.15 -42.36
N SER A 26 6.16 10.97 -42.70
CA SER A 26 5.63 9.72 -42.14
C SER A 26 6.42 9.45 -40.87
N PRO A 27 5.84 9.71 -39.69
CA PRO A 27 6.54 9.34 -38.45
C PRO A 27 6.78 7.86 -38.45
N ASP A 28 7.98 7.46 -38.03
CA ASP A 28 8.30 6.05 -37.80
C ASP A 28 7.32 5.51 -36.77
N PRO A 29 6.54 4.45 -37.07
CA PRO A 29 5.59 3.85 -36.13
C PRO A 29 6.20 3.51 -34.76
N ASP A 30 7.51 3.18 -34.72
CA ASP A 30 8.21 2.82 -33.50
C ASP A 30 8.61 4.04 -32.63
N THR A 31 8.48 5.26 -33.17
CA THR A 31 8.74 6.52 -32.42
C THR A 31 7.47 7.19 -31.91
N LEU A 32 6.29 6.67 -32.29
CA LEU A 32 5.02 7.19 -31.80
C LEU A 32 4.80 6.76 -30.37
N ALA A 33 4.48 7.71 -29.48
CA ALA A 33 3.99 7.38 -28.14
C ALA A 33 2.76 6.48 -28.25
N CYS A 34 2.71 5.43 -27.43
CA CYS A 34 1.59 4.51 -27.43
C CYS A 34 0.30 5.29 -27.12
N GLY A 35 -0.67 5.24 -28.03
CA GLY A 35 -1.94 5.93 -27.86
C GLY A 35 -2.66 5.47 -26.57
N TYR A 36 -3.28 6.42 -25.88
CA TYR A 36 -4.13 6.13 -24.74
C TYR A 36 -5.36 5.35 -25.21
N GLU A 37 -5.49 4.11 -24.76
CA GLU A 37 -6.73 3.35 -24.92
C GLU A 37 -7.55 3.46 -23.64
N PRO A 38 -8.78 4.01 -23.70
CA PRO A 38 -9.66 4.04 -22.54
C PRO A 38 -10.01 2.62 -22.10
N LEU A 39 -10.21 2.43 -20.80
CA LEU A 39 -10.67 1.17 -20.26
C LEU A 39 -12.04 0.81 -20.86
N GLU A 40 -12.22 -0.46 -21.18
CA GLU A 40 -13.52 -1.02 -21.59
C GLU A 40 -14.60 -0.66 -20.57
N PRO A 41 -15.82 -0.24 -21.00
CA PRO A 41 -16.89 0.13 -20.06
C PRO A 41 -17.21 -0.96 -19.03
N THR A 42 -17.13 -2.23 -19.42
CA THR A 42 -17.29 -3.37 -18.52
C THR A 42 -16.22 -3.43 -17.45
N ALA A 43 -14.96 -3.16 -17.79
CA ALA A 43 -13.86 -3.11 -16.84
C ALA A 43 -14.03 -1.94 -15.85
N VAL A 44 -14.49 -0.78 -16.31
CA VAL A 44 -14.80 0.37 -15.44
C VAL A 44 -15.87 -0.01 -14.42
N VAL A 45 -16.97 -0.62 -14.83
CA VAL A 45 -18.05 -1.06 -13.92
C VAL A 45 -17.51 -2.07 -12.90
N ILE A 46 -16.74 -3.05 -13.33
CA ILE A 46 -16.15 -4.06 -12.44
C ILE A 46 -15.24 -3.39 -11.40
N LEU A 47 -14.35 -2.47 -11.81
CA LEU A 47 -13.46 -1.75 -10.92
C LEU A 47 -14.22 -0.88 -9.92
N CYS A 48 -15.29 -0.18 -10.35
CA CYS A 48 -16.13 0.61 -9.47
C CYS A 48 -16.80 -0.26 -8.40
N VAL A 49 -17.32 -1.42 -8.77
CA VAL A 49 -17.90 -2.37 -7.81
C VAL A 49 -16.84 -2.88 -6.83
N ILE A 50 -15.68 -3.32 -7.34
CA ILE A 50 -14.57 -3.80 -6.50
C ILE A 50 -14.15 -2.72 -5.49
N PHE A 51 -13.85 -1.50 -5.94
CA PHE A 51 -13.40 -0.41 -5.05
C PHE A 51 -14.47 -0.02 -4.03
N THR A 52 -15.74 0.00 -4.42
CA THR A 52 -16.83 0.32 -3.50
C THR A 52 -16.97 -0.77 -2.43
N VAL A 53 -16.97 -2.05 -2.81
CA VAL A 53 -17.06 -3.18 -1.87
C VAL A 53 -15.87 -3.19 -0.91
N ILE A 54 -14.64 -3.05 -1.42
CA ILE A 54 -13.43 -2.97 -0.60
C ILE A 54 -13.52 -1.81 0.37
N SER A 55 -13.91 -0.61 -0.09
CA SER A 55 -14.02 0.59 0.74
C SER A 55 -15.02 0.38 1.89
N VAL A 56 -16.22 -0.10 1.59
CA VAL A 56 -17.26 -0.33 2.60
C VAL A 56 -16.80 -1.36 3.65
N LEU A 57 -16.31 -2.51 3.21
CA LEU A 57 -15.84 -3.56 4.12
C LEU A 57 -14.65 -3.10 4.96
N ALA A 58 -13.70 -2.37 4.37
CA ALA A 58 -12.54 -1.84 5.06
C ALA A 58 -12.92 -0.78 6.09
N ILE A 59 -13.79 0.18 5.75
CA ILE A 59 -14.24 1.21 6.69
C ILE A 59 -14.91 0.56 7.90
N PHE A 60 -15.89 -0.30 7.68
CA PHE A 60 -16.59 -0.99 8.78
C PHE A 60 -15.65 -1.85 9.62
N GLY A 61 -14.82 -2.66 8.99
CA GLY A 61 -13.91 -3.56 9.68
C GLY A 61 -12.87 -2.81 10.53
N ASN A 62 -12.23 -1.78 9.95
CA ASN A 62 -11.20 -1.02 10.64
C ASN A 62 -11.78 -0.13 11.76
N LEU A 63 -12.95 0.49 11.56
CA LEU A 63 -13.65 1.23 12.61
C LEU A 63 -14.02 0.31 13.78
N LEU A 64 -14.55 -0.88 13.50
CA LEU A 64 -14.92 -1.85 14.53
C LEU A 64 -13.71 -2.29 15.35
N VAL A 65 -12.61 -2.66 14.69
CA VAL A 65 -11.37 -3.08 15.38
C VAL A 65 -10.79 -1.92 16.18
N GLY A 66 -10.68 -0.73 15.59
CA GLY A 66 -10.20 0.47 16.27
C GLY A 66 -11.03 0.84 17.49
N TRP A 67 -12.35 0.75 17.40
CA TRP A 67 -13.26 0.98 18.54
C TRP A 67 -13.06 -0.05 19.65
N VAL A 68 -12.93 -1.33 19.32
CA VAL A 68 -12.71 -2.38 20.32
C VAL A 68 -11.36 -2.23 21.02
N ILE A 69 -10.28 -1.88 20.30
CA ILE A 69 -8.97 -1.63 20.91
C ILE A 69 -9.07 -0.42 21.84
N ARG A 70 -9.69 0.68 21.42
CA ARG A 70 -9.79 1.92 22.20
C ARG A 70 -10.64 1.76 23.47
N THR A 71 -11.69 0.96 23.42
CA THR A 71 -12.60 0.72 24.56
C THR A 71 -12.14 -0.44 25.47
N SER A 72 -10.97 -1.02 25.21
CA SER A 72 -10.37 -2.01 26.09
C SER A 72 -9.93 -1.34 27.40
N GLN A 73 -10.39 -1.87 28.53
CA GLN A 73 -10.01 -1.39 29.87
C GLN A 73 -8.63 -1.91 30.31
N GLU A 74 -8.04 -2.81 29.55
CA GLU A 74 -6.72 -3.37 29.85
C GLU A 74 -5.60 -2.47 29.34
N ILE A 75 -4.42 -2.61 29.99
CA ILE A 75 -3.21 -1.94 29.53
C ILE A 75 -2.84 -2.49 28.16
N LEU A 76 -2.90 -1.63 27.13
CA LEU A 76 -2.56 -1.98 25.77
C LEU A 76 -1.09 -2.41 25.67
N ALA A 77 -0.83 -3.55 25.04
CA ALA A 77 0.51 -3.94 24.65
C ALA A 77 1.01 -2.99 23.50
N PRO A 78 2.31 -2.82 23.29
CA PRO A 78 2.83 -2.03 22.17
C PRO A 78 2.26 -2.46 20.82
N SER A 79 2.13 -3.76 20.60
CA SER A 79 1.52 -4.32 19.40
C SER A 79 0.07 -3.87 19.19
N ASP A 80 -0.73 -3.68 20.27
CA ASP A 80 -2.11 -3.19 20.14
C ASP A 80 -2.13 -1.73 19.69
N VAL A 81 -1.15 -0.94 20.15
CA VAL A 81 -0.98 0.46 19.69
C VAL A 81 -0.64 0.50 18.21
N TYR A 82 0.28 -0.35 17.74
CA TYR A 82 0.64 -0.42 16.33
C TYR A 82 -0.53 -0.93 15.46
N LEU A 83 -1.28 -1.91 15.94
CA LEU A 83 -2.50 -2.40 15.28
C LEU A 83 -3.56 -1.30 15.18
N PHE A 84 -3.74 -0.47 16.22
CA PHE A 84 -4.64 0.67 16.18
C PHE A 84 -4.22 1.70 15.13
N GLN A 85 -2.92 2.00 15.01
CA GLN A 85 -2.41 2.89 13.97
C GLN A 85 -2.62 2.30 12.56
N LEU A 86 -2.49 0.99 12.42
CA LEU A 86 -2.78 0.28 11.18
C LEU A 86 -4.25 0.45 10.75
N THR A 87 -5.20 0.35 11.71
CA THR A 87 -6.63 0.58 11.38
C THR A 87 -6.92 2.01 10.93
N ILE A 88 -6.16 3.00 11.43
CA ILE A 88 -6.26 4.39 10.97
C ILE A 88 -5.73 4.51 9.52
N ALA A 89 -4.55 3.96 9.24
CA ALA A 89 -3.96 3.98 7.91
C ALA A 89 -4.87 3.30 6.88
N ASP A 90 -5.36 2.10 7.18
CA ASP A 90 -6.26 1.33 6.31
C ASP A 90 -7.61 2.04 6.10
N GLY A 91 -8.14 2.70 7.14
CA GLY A 91 -9.36 3.51 7.05
C GLY A 91 -9.19 4.74 6.15
N LEU A 92 -8.06 5.44 6.24
CA LEU A 92 -7.73 6.56 5.36
C LEU A 92 -7.63 6.10 3.90
N LEU A 93 -6.94 5.00 3.65
CA LEU A 93 -6.85 4.43 2.30
C LEU A 93 -8.24 4.02 1.77
N ALA A 94 -9.09 3.42 2.60
CA ALA A 94 -10.44 3.03 2.21
C ALA A 94 -11.29 4.23 1.77
N LEU A 95 -11.14 5.39 2.41
CA LEU A 95 -11.81 6.63 2.01
C LEU A 95 -11.31 7.15 0.65
N THR A 96 -10.02 6.99 0.33
CA THR A 96 -9.48 7.44 -0.97
C THR A 96 -10.03 6.65 -2.14
N LEU A 97 -10.47 5.40 -1.96
CA LEU A 97 -11.03 4.59 -3.02
C LEU A 97 -12.31 5.17 -3.64
N GLN A 98 -13.08 5.96 -2.87
CA GLN A 98 -14.28 6.63 -3.40
C GLN A 98 -13.92 7.71 -4.42
N PHE A 99 -12.80 8.40 -4.25
CA PHE A 99 -12.29 9.33 -5.25
C PHE A 99 -11.83 8.61 -6.53
N CYS A 100 -11.27 7.40 -6.38
CA CYS A 100 -10.93 6.56 -7.53
C CYS A 100 -12.19 6.13 -8.31
N VAL A 101 -13.27 5.77 -7.63
CA VAL A 101 -14.57 5.46 -8.26
C VAL A 101 -15.12 6.67 -9.01
N ALA A 102 -15.07 7.85 -8.40
CA ALA A 102 -15.50 9.09 -9.05
C ALA A 102 -14.67 9.39 -10.31
N ALA A 103 -13.35 9.21 -10.23
CA ALA A 103 -12.44 9.40 -11.37
C ALA A 103 -12.70 8.42 -12.52
N LEU A 104 -13.01 7.16 -12.20
CA LEU A 104 -13.34 6.14 -13.21
C LEU A 104 -14.66 6.42 -13.94
N THR A 105 -15.65 7.03 -13.26
CA THR A 105 -16.99 7.23 -13.80
C THR A 105 -17.18 8.57 -14.51
N ARG A 106 -16.51 9.63 -14.05
CA ARG A 106 -16.71 11.02 -14.50
C ARG A 106 -15.43 11.68 -15.03
N GLY A 107 -14.31 10.94 -15.05
CA GLY A 107 -13.00 11.53 -15.25
C GLY A 107 -12.52 12.28 -14.00
N TRP A 108 -11.28 12.75 -14.04
CA TRP A 108 -10.68 13.48 -12.93
C TRP A 108 -11.08 14.98 -12.98
N LEU A 109 -11.89 15.40 -12.02
CA LEU A 109 -12.43 16.78 -11.95
C LEU A 109 -11.87 17.61 -10.78
N LEU A 110 -11.04 16.99 -9.91
CA LEU A 110 -10.65 17.58 -8.62
C LEU A 110 -9.29 18.30 -8.65
N GLY A 111 -8.71 18.44 -9.83
CA GLY A 111 -7.43 19.13 -10.03
C GLY A 111 -6.20 18.33 -9.60
N ASP A 112 -5.02 18.81 -10.01
CA ASP A 112 -3.73 18.09 -9.86
C ASP A 112 -3.31 17.94 -8.40
N PHE A 113 -3.57 18.97 -7.57
CA PHE A 113 -3.21 18.92 -6.14
C PHE A 113 -3.86 17.74 -5.43
N LEU A 114 -5.18 17.54 -5.62
CA LEU A 114 -5.87 16.43 -4.95
C LEU A 114 -5.48 15.08 -5.54
N CYS A 115 -5.19 15.01 -6.84
CA CYS A 115 -4.65 13.80 -7.47
C CYS A 115 -3.32 13.40 -6.82
N GLN A 116 -2.39 14.31 -6.70
CA GLN A 116 -1.10 14.08 -6.06
C GLN A 116 -1.24 13.69 -4.58
N LEU A 117 -2.14 14.37 -3.86
CA LEU A 117 -2.41 14.06 -2.45
C LEU A 117 -2.92 12.63 -2.28
N LEU A 118 -3.85 12.18 -3.13
CA LEU A 118 -4.35 10.80 -3.07
C LEU A 118 -3.26 9.77 -3.34
N HIS A 119 -2.36 10.03 -4.29
CA HIS A 119 -1.20 9.15 -4.53
C HIS A 119 -0.27 9.08 -3.32
N ILE A 120 0.01 10.24 -2.67
CA ILE A 120 0.79 10.25 -1.43
C ILE A 120 0.10 9.42 -0.34
N VAL A 121 -1.20 9.58 -0.16
CA VAL A 121 -1.94 8.81 0.87
C VAL A 121 -1.86 7.31 0.59
N MET A 122 -1.97 6.89 -0.66
CA MET A 122 -1.83 5.48 -1.06
C MET A 122 -0.42 4.93 -0.76
N ASP A 123 0.62 5.63 -1.19
CA ASP A 123 2.00 5.20 -0.96
C ASP A 123 2.38 5.31 0.54
N ALA A 124 1.96 6.37 1.23
CA ALA A 124 2.17 6.51 2.67
C ALA A 124 1.48 5.39 3.46
N ASN A 125 0.26 4.98 3.07
CA ASN A 125 -0.40 3.82 3.66
C ASN A 125 0.45 2.56 3.49
N PHE A 126 0.97 2.29 2.30
CA PHE A 126 1.83 1.14 2.06
C PHE A 126 3.06 1.14 2.97
N TYR A 127 3.82 2.25 3.00
CA TYR A 127 5.05 2.34 3.79
C TYR A 127 4.77 2.32 5.31
N THR A 128 3.76 3.02 5.78
CA THR A 128 3.38 2.98 7.20
C THR A 128 2.94 1.58 7.61
N SER A 129 2.15 0.90 6.79
CA SER A 129 1.65 -0.44 7.09
C SER A 129 2.78 -1.47 7.17
N ILE A 130 3.70 -1.48 6.20
CA ILE A 130 4.83 -2.44 6.23
C ILE A 130 5.78 -2.18 7.41
N ILE A 131 6.01 -0.90 7.77
CA ILE A 131 6.85 -0.55 8.90
C ILE A 131 6.16 -0.92 10.23
N PHE A 132 4.84 -0.65 10.39
CA PHE A 132 4.11 -1.08 11.59
C PHE A 132 4.10 -2.61 11.74
N LEU A 133 3.90 -3.36 10.66
CA LEU A 133 3.99 -4.83 10.68
C LEU A 133 5.40 -5.30 11.07
N THR A 134 6.44 -4.59 10.63
CA THR A 134 7.82 -4.86 11.03
C THR A 134 8.04 -4.59 12.52
N CYS A 135 7.50 -3.48 13.06
CA CYS A 135 7.55 -3.16 14.48
C CYS A 135 6.84 -4.23 15.33
N ILE A 136 5.67 -4.70 14.88
CA ILE A 136 4.94 -5.80 15.54
C ILE A 136 5.79 -7.08 15.54
N SER A 137 6.45 -7.37 14.42
CA SER A 137 7.31 -8.56 14.29
C SER A 137 8.50 -8.52 15.25
N ILE A 138 9.16 -7.37 15.36
CA ILE A 138 10.27 -7.12 16.29
C ILE A 138 9.78 -7.18 17.74
N ASP A 139 8.64 -6.56 18.07
CA ASP A 139 8.06 -6.61 19.42
C ASP A 139 7.80 -8.05 19.86
N ARG A 140 7.20 -8.88 19.01
CA ARG A 140 6.96 -10.30 19.30
C ARG A 140 8.23 -11.12 19.44
N TYR A 141 9.22 -10.86 18.59
CA TYR A 141 10.54 -11.47 18.74
C TYR A 141 11.17 -11.14 20.08
N LEU A 142 11.17 -9.87 20.49
CA LEU A 142 11.76 -9.44 21.76
C LEU A 142 11.06 -10.07 22.98
N VAL A 143 9.72 -10.11 22.95
CA VAL A 143 8.92 -10.69 24.05
C VAL A 143 9.11 -12.20 24.18
N ILE A 144 9.15 -12.93 23.05
CA ILE A 144 9.15 -14.41 23.05
C ILE A 144 10.58 -14.96 23.16
N VAL A 145 11.53 -14.41 22.38
CA VAL A 145 12.90 -14.96 22.29
C VAL A 145 13.81 -14.38 23.35
N ARG A 146 13.70 -13.06 23.61
CA ARG A 146 14.58 -12.36 24.57
C ARG A 146 13.99 -12.29 25.98
N ALA A 147 12.75 -12.75 26.18
CA ALA A 147 12.01 -12.69 27.46
C ALA A 147 12.11 -11.31 28.15
N ARG A 148 12.10 -10.24 27.36
CA ARG A 148 12.34 -8.88 27.85
C ARG A 148 11.11 -8.39 28.60
N GLU A 149 11.15 -8.44 29.92
CA GLU A 149 10.22 -7.70 30.78
C GLU A 149 10.55 -6.22 30.70
N THR A 150 9.89 -5.51 29.78
CA THR A 150 10.07 -4.05 29.67
C THR A 150 9.21 -3.35 30.71
N LEU A 151 9.82 -2.42 31.46
CA LEU A 151 9.13 -1.54 32.42
C LEU A 151 7.95 -0.83 31.74
N LYS A 152 6.74 -1.11 32.19
CA LYS A 152 5.45 -0.72 31.58
C LYS A 152 5.31 0.79 31.28
N SER A 153 5.99 1.64 32.06
CA SER A 153 5.90 3.11 31.91
C SER A 153 6.72 3.63 30.72
N HIS A 154 7.98 3.20 30.57
CA HIS A 154 8.83 3.57 29.44
C HIS A 154 8.31 3.03 28.11
N GLN A 155 7.65 1.87 28.13
CA GLN A 155 7.11 1.21 26.95
C GLN A 155 6.01 2.02 26.27
N LYS A 156 5.12 2.69 27.03
CA LYS A 156 4.04 3.51 26.46
C LYS A 156 4.56 4.76 25.75
N MET A 157 5.53 5.43 26.34
CA MET A 157 6.12 6.63 25.74
C MET A 157 6.91 6.26 24.47
N CYS A 158 7.71 5.20 24.54
CA CYS A 158 8.48 4.70 23.41
C CYS A 158 7.58 4.29 22.23
N SER A 159 6.46 3.61 22.50
CA SER A 159 5.50 3.22 21.44
C SER A 159 4.86 4.42 20.76
N ARG A 160 4.54 5.49 21.49
CA ARG A 160 3.95 6.71 20.91
C ARG A 160 4.95 7.45 20.02
N ILE A 161 6.19 7.62 20.50
CA ILE A 161 7.27 8.23 19.72
C ILE A 161 7.51 7.42 18.46
N LEU A 162 7.58 6.10 18.56
CA LEU A 162 7.76 5.21 17.41
C LEU A 162 6.61 5.34 16.40
N CYS A 163 5.36 5.44 16.86
CA CYS A 163 4.22 5.68 15.93
C CYS A 163 4.39 6.99 15.17
N THR A 164 4.79 8.09 15.83
CA THR A 164 5.04 9.36 15.15
C THR A 164 6.17 9.24 14.13
N VAL A 165 7.26 8.57 14.50
CA VAL A 165 8.39 8.32 13.58
C VAL A 165 7.95 7.51 12.37
N VAL A 166 7.12 6.48 12.56
CA VAL A 166 6.61 5.64 11.46
C VAL A 166 5.75 6.45 10.49
N TRP A 167 4.85 7.30 11.00
CA TRP A 167 4.03 8.17 10.15
C TRP A 167 4.88 9.17 9.36
N VAL A 168 5.84 9.85 10.02
CA VAL A 168 6.75 10.78 9.35
C VAL A 168 7.58 10.07 8.29
N LEU A 169 8.13 8.90 8.61
CA LEU A 169 8.93 8.11 7.67
C LEU A 169 8.08 7.60 6.49
N GLY A 170 6.88 7.10 6.74
CA GLY A 170 5.97 6.64 5.69
C GLY A 170 5.58 7.75 4.73
N CYS A 171 5.26 8.94 5.26
CA CYS A 171 4.99 10.12 4.43
C CYS A 171 6.25 10.57 3.65
N ALA A 172 7.42 10.57 4.28
CA ALA A 172 8.68 10.93 3.62
C ALA A 172 9.03 9.98 2.46
N LEU A 173 8.82 8.68 2.63
CA LEU A 173 9.04 7.67 1.57
C LEU A 173 8.03 7.78 0.43
N ALA A 174 6.85 8.37 0.67
CA ALA A 174 5.85 8.62 -0.35
C ALA A 174 6.11 9.90 -1.17
N LEU A 175 6.93 10.85 -0.67
CA LEU A 175 7.19 12.13 -1.34
C LEU A 175 7.76 12.02 -2.76
N PRO A 176 8.63 11.06 -3.12
CA PRO A 176 9.14 10.94 -4.48
C PRO A 176 8.08 10.62 -5.54
N THR A 177 6.88 10.24 -5.13
CA THR A 177 5.72 10.08 -6.03
C THR A 177 5.15 11.42 -6.48
N LEU A 178 5.46 12.52 -5.75
CA LEU A 178 5.06 13.85 -6.17
C LEU A 178 5.81 14.25 -7.44
N SER A 179 5.04 14.63 -8.45
CA SER A 179 5.55 15.31 -9.64
C SER A 179 5.90 16.78 -9.33
N ILE A 180 6.58 17.03 -8.18
CA ILE A 180 7.04 18.37 -7.88
C ILE A 180 8.08 18.72 -8.95
N ARG A 181 7.90 19.88 -9.57
CA ARG A 181 8.82 20.49 -10.55
C ARG A 181 10.13 20.92 -9.87
N PHE A 182 10.87 19.93 -9.34
CA PHE A 182 12.29 20.11 -9.10
C PHE A 182 12.97 19.90 -10.45
N ASP A 183 13.96 20.71 -10.75
CA ASP A 183 14.79 20.68 -11.96
C ASP A 183 15.70 19.42 -11.99
N ILE A 184 15.11 18.26 -11.63
CA ILE A 184 15.77 16.96 -11.54
C ILE A 184 15.41 16.19 -12.82
N SER A 185 16.42 15.66 -13.49
CA SER A 185 16.20 14.86 -14.70
C SER A 185 15.24 13.69 -14.42
N THR A 186 14.43 13.33 -15.40
CA THR A 186 13.48 12.22 -15.31
C THR A 186 14.15 10.92 -14.90
N ALA A 187 15.36 10.64 -15.40
CA ALA A 187 16.15 9.46 -15.06
C ALA A 187 16.47 9.38 -13.56
N TRP A 188 16.90 10.47 -12.93
CA TRP A 188 17.16 10.51 -11.50
C TRP A 188 15.89 10.30 -10.67
N ARG A 189 14.78 10.89 -11.07
CA ARG A 189 13.49 10.72 -10.39
C ARG A 189 13.05 9.26 -10.42
N LEU A 190 13.12 8.61 -11.58
CA LEU A 190 12.79 7.18 -11.72
C LEU A 190 13.74 6.29 -10.93
N ALA A 191 15.04 6.61 -10.90
CA ALA A 191 16.02 5.87 -10.11
C ALA A 191 15.72 5.95 -8.59
N ILE A 192 15.41 7.14 -8.08
CA ILE A 192 15.04 7.34 -6.67
C ILE A 192 13.75 6.59 -6.34
N GLN A 193 12.72 6.69 -7.18
CA GLN A 193 11.46 5.97 -7.00
C GLN A 193 11.69 4.44 -6.99
N GLY A 194 12.46 3.92 -7.93
CA GLY A 194 12.80 2.50 -8.01
C GLY A 194 13.56 2.02 -6.78
N PHE A 195 14.57 2.78 -6.35
CA PHE A 195 15.33 2.47 -5.15
C PHE A 195 14.44 2.42 -3.90
N ILE A 196 13.62 3.44 -3.68
CA ILE A 196 12.72 3.50 -2.51
C ILE A 196 11.69 2.37 -2.55
N ARG A 197 11.12 2.05 -3.71
CA ARG A 197 10.16 0.93 -3.84
C ARG A 197 10.81 -0.41 -3.53
N VAL A 198 11.97 -0.69 -4.10
CA VAL A 198 12.66 -1.97 -3.89
C VAL A 198 13.11 -2.11 -2.44
N PHE A 199 13.85 -1.15 -1.91
CA PHE A 199 14.40 -1.25 -0.56
C PHE A 199 13.35 -1.00 0.53
N GLY A 200 12.37 -0.13 0.28
CA GLY A 200 11.25 0.11 1.19
C GLY A 200 10.31 -1.09 1.35
N PHE A 201 10.36 -2.07 0.43
CA PHE A 201 9.67 -3.35 0.55
C PHE A 201 10.58 -4.48 1.03
N LEU A 202 11.73 -4.68 0.39
CA LEU A 202 12.59 -5.84 0.67
C LEU A 202 13.20 -5.80 2.08
N VAL A 203 13.67 -4.64 2.55
CA VAL A 203 14.30 -4.55 3.88
C VAL A 203 13.31 -4.90 4.99
N PRO A 204 12.11 -4.29 5.07
CA PRO A 204 11.09 -4.70 6.03
C PRO A 204 10.70 -6.18 5.90
N ALA A 205 10.53 -6.69 4.67
CA ALA A 205 10.18 -8.09 4.44
C ALA A 205 11.22 -9.06 4.99
N ILE A 206 12.51 -8.80 4.74
CA ILE A 206 13.61 -9.61 5.27
C ILE A 206 13.62 -9.58 6.80
N VAL A 207 13.44 -8.41 7.41
CA VAL A 207 13.37 -8.27 8.88
C VAL A 207 12.21 -9.08 9.45
N MET A 208 11.02 -8.96 8.86
CA MET A 208 9.83 -9.72 9.29
C MET A 208 10.06 -11.22 9.19
N ILE A 209 10.53 -11.71 8.03
CA ILE A 209 10.80 -13.14 7.80
C ILE A 209 11.82 -13.65 8.81
N SER A 210 12.91 -12.91 9.06
CA SER A 210 13.95 -13.27 10.03
C SER A 210 13.39 -13.36 11.45
N CYS A 211 12.65 -12.33 11.90
CA CYS A 211 12.03 -12.30 13.23
C CYS A 211 11.08 -13.49 13.43
N TYR A 212 10.23 -13.79 12.44
CA TYR A 212 9.28 -14.90 12.57
C TYR A 212 9.94 -16.27 12.47
N SER A 213 10.92 -16.45 11.59
CA SER A 213 11.66 -17.72 11.49
C SER A 213 12.30 -18.08 12.83
N ILE A 214 12.99 -17.12 13.47
CA ILE A 214 13.63 -17.33 14.78
C ILE A 214 12.56 -17.56 15.86
N THR A 215 11.49 -16.76 15.86
CA THR A 215 10.42 -16.89 16.87
C THR A 215 9.69 -18.21 16.78
N VAL A 216 9.36 -18.66 15.56
CA VAL A 216 8.71 -19.96 15.33
C VAL A 216 9.63 -21.11 15.77
N SER A 217 10.92 -21.07 15.40
CA SER A 217 11.89 -22.08 15.82
C SER A 217 11.99 -22.18 17.34
N ARG A 218 12.03 -21.05 18.05
CA ARG A 218 12.03 -21.03 19.53
C ARG A 218 10.73 -21.54 20.13
N LEU A 219 9.59 -21.21 19.50
CA LEU A 219 8.28 -21.59 19.98
C LEU A 219 8.02 -23.10 19.84
N LEU A 220 8.54 -23.74 18.79
CA LEU A 220 8.47 -25.19 18.58
C LEU A 220 9.22 -25.97 19.67
N LEU A 221 10.26 -25.36 20.25
CA LEU A 221 11.02 -25.94 21.37
C LEU A 221 10.37 -25.73 22.76
N THR A 222 9.32 -24.90 22.83
CA THR A 222 8.69 -24.51 24.12
C THR A 222 7.22 -24.97 24.15
N HIS A 223 6.84 -25.76 25.16
CA HIS A 223 5.46 -26.23 25.31
C HIS A 223 4.53 -25.14 25.87
N GLY A 224 3.88 -24.34 24.96
CA GLY A 224 2.99 -23.25 25.37
C GLY A 224 1.87 -22.98 24.37
N PHE A 225 0.75 -23.72 24.47
CA PHE A 225 -0.36 -23.70 23.51
C PHE A 225 -0.98 -22.30 23.23
N GLN A 226 -1.02 -21.41 24.24
CA GLN A 226 -1.62 -20.08 24.09
C GLN A 226 -0.72 -19.11 23.31
N LYS A 227 0.61 -19.20 23.50
CA LYS A 227 1.59 -18.38 22.77
C LYS A 227 1.60 -18.74 21.27
N HIS A 228 1.43 -20.03 20.94
CA HIS A 228 1.35 -20.52 19.56
C HIS A 228 0.18 -19.92 18.78
N ARG A 229 -0.98 -19.74 19.42
CA ARG A 229 -2.18 -19.21 18.75
C ARG A 229 -2.03 -17.73 18.38
N ALA A 230 -1.56 -16.90 19.31
CA ALA A 230 -1.34 -15.47 19.06
C ALA A 230 -0.30 -15.26 17.96
N MET A 231 0.79 -16.04 17.98
CA MET A 231 1.82 -15.97 16.94
C MET A 231 1.29 -16.36 15.57
N ARG A 232 0.55 -17.45 15.46
CA ARG A 232 0.01 -17.93 14.17
C ARG A 232 -0.75 -16.82 13.44
N VAL A 233 -1.48 -16.02 14.16
CA VAL A 233 -2.31 -14.98 13.55
C VAL A 233 -1.48 -13.82 13.04
N ILE A 234 -0.51 -13.35 13.84
CA ILE A 234 0.37 -12.26 13.38
C ILE A 234 1.20 -12.74 12.19
N VAL A 235 1.69 -13.98 12.19
CA VAL A 235 2.34 -14.58 11.02
C VAL A 235 1.40 -14.59 9.82
N THR A 236 0.13 -14.97 10.01
CA THR A 236 -0.86 -14.98 8.92
C THR A 236 -1.08 -13.58 8.34
N ILE A 237 -1.16 -12.55 9.19
CA ILE A 237 -1.31 -11.15 8.74
C ILE A 237 -0.12 -10.71 7.88
N VAL A 238 1.09 -10.98 8.35
CA VAL A 238 2.31 -10.61 7.63
C VAL A 238 2.44 -11.38 6.32
N VAL A 239 2.18 -12.68 6.33
CA VAL A 239 2.21 -13.51 5.11
C VAL A 239 1.15 -13.02 4.12
N ALA A 240 -0.07 -12.76 4.57
CA ALA A 240 -1.13 -12.22 3.72
C ALA A 240 -0.72 -10.87 3.12
N PHE A 241 -0.18 -9.94 3.93
CA PHE A 241 0.30 -8.65 3.47
C PHE A 241 1.38 -8.81 2.39
N LEU A 242 2.42 -9.61 2.65
CA LEU A 242 3.51 -9.82 1.70
C LEU A 242 3.01 -10.45 0.40
N LEU A 243 2.14 -11.47 0.47
CA LEU A 243 1.59 -12.13 -0.72
C LEU A 243 0.72 -11.20 -1.56
N LEU A 244 -0.07 -10.33 -0.93
CA LEU A 244 -0.94 -9.39 -1.63
C LEU A 244 -0.17 -8.25 -2.28
N TRP A 245 0.89 -7.76 -1.63
CA TRP A 245 1.67 -6.63 -2.13
C TRP A 245 2.80 -7.02 -3.11
N THR A 246 3.37 -8.22 -3.00
CA THR A 246 4.50 -8.66 -3.86
C THR A 246 4.19 -8.53 -5.36
N PRO A 247 3.04 -8.99 -5.89
CA PRO A 247 2.74 -8.85 -7.31
C PRO A 247 2.73 -7.39 -7.77
N TYR A 248 2.13 -6.50 -6.97
CA TYR A 248 2.08 -5.08 -7.27
C TYR A 248 3.47 -4.42 -7.25
N GLN A 249 4.32 -4.77 -6.30
CA GLN A 249 5.68 -4.24 -6.25
C GLN A 249 6.51 -4.70 -7.46
N ILE A 250 6.35 -5.94 -7.91
CA ILE A 250 7.01 -6.45 -9.11
C ILE A 250 6.55 -5.67 -10.35
N THR A 251 5.24 -5.51 -10.56
CA THR A 251 4.71 -4.78 -11.71
C THR A 251 5.13 -3.31 -11.71
N MET A 252 5.20 -2.67 -10.54
CA MET A 252 5.68 -1.29 -10.40
C MET A 252 7.16 -1.14 -10.72
N VAL A 253 8.00 -2.10 -10.34
CA VAL A 253 9.43 -2.11 -10.71
C VAL A 253 9.59 -2.27 -12.22
N ILE A 254 8.82 -3.17 -12.84
CA ILE A 254 8.82 -3.34 -14.30
C ILE A 254 8.38 -2.03 -14.99
N ASP A 255 7.34 -1.35 -14.48
CA ASP A 255 6.88 -0.07 -15.02
C ASP A 255 7.98 1.00 -14.98
N ILE A 256 8.71 1.10 -13.86
CA ILE A 256 9.84 2.02 -13.73
C ILE A 256 10.95 1.70 -14.73
N LEU A 257 11.28 0.41 -14.93
CA LEU A 257 12.32 -0.01 -15.88
C LEU A 257 11.93 0.32 -17.33
N LEU A 258 10.67 0.15 -17.70
CA LEU A 258 10.16 0.52 -19.05
C LEU A 258 10.16 2.03 -19.24
N ARG A 259 9.76 2.81 -18.23
CA ARG A 259 9.79 4.29 -18.29
C ARG A 259 11.21 4.86 -18.32
N ALA A 260 12.18 4.13 -17.79
CA ALA A 260 13.58 4.51 -17.83
C ALA A 260 14.29 4.08 -19.12
N ASP A 261 13.55 3.50 -20.10
CA ASP A 261 14.07 2.92 -21.34
C ASP A 261 15.21 1.90 -21.14
N LEU A 262 15.23 1.26 -19.97
CA LEU A 262 16.22 0.20 -19.67
C LEU A 262 15.85 -1.14 -20.32
N VAL A 263 14.58 -1.29 -20.70
CA VAL A 263 14.04 -2.47 -21.38
C VAL A 263 13.27 -2.01 -22.62
N HIS A 264 13.67 -2.51 -23.77
CA HIS A 264 12.95 -2.21 -25.02
C HIS A 264 11.55 -2.83 -24.98
N HIS A 265 10.54 -2.08 -25.35
CA HIS A 265 9.14 -2.49 -25.27
C HIS A 265 8.32 -1.95 -26.43
N ASN A 266 7.28 -2.67 -26.81
CA ASN A 266 6.28 -2.24 -27.77
C ASN A 266 4.98 -1.82 -27.02
N CYS A 267 4.03 -1.24 -27.76
CA CYS A 267 2.76 -0.77 -27.21
C CYS A 267 1.93 -1.90 -26.59
N ASP A 268 2.00 -3.13 -27.11
CA ASP A 268 1.29 -4.29 -26.55
C ASP A 268 1.83 -4.66 -25.15
N THR A 269 3.16 -4.61 -24.99
CA THR A 269 3.80 -4.83 -23.69
C THR A 269 3.37 -3.75 -22.69
N ARG A 270 3.33 -2.48 -23.12
CA ARG A 270 2.86 -1.37 -22.28
C ARG A 270 1.41 -1.55 -21.84
N ARG A 271 0.52 -1.91 -22.77
CA ARG A 271 -0.90 -2.19 -22.49
C ARG A 271 -1.07 -3.35 -21.51
N SER A 272 -0.36 -4.45 -21.74
CA SER A 272 -0.38 -5.61 -20.85
C SER A 272 0.10 -5.26 -19.45
N LEU A 273 1.15 -4.45 -19.32
CA LEU A 273 1.65 -3.99 -18.03
C LEU A 273 0.64 -3.08 -17.32
N ASN A 274 -0.01 -2.15 -18.02
CA ASN A 274 -1.04 -1.29 -17.43
C ASN A 274 -2.19 -2.13 -16.86
N THR A 275 -2.64 -3.16 -17.57
CA THR A 275 -3.67 -4.10 -17.10
C THR A 275 -3.17 -4.87 -15.86
N ALA A 276 -1.91 -5.35 -15.87
CA ALA A 276 -1.31 -6.04 -14.74
C ALA A 276 -1.17 -5.13 -13.51
N LEU A 277 -0.81 -3.87 -13.69
CA LEU A 277 -0.74 -2.87 -12.61
C LEU A 277 -2.11 -2.69 -11.94
N VAL A 278 -3.18 -2.53 -12.72
CA VAL A 278 -4.55 -2.42 -12.19
C VAL A 278 -4.94 -3.68 -11.42
N ALA A 279 -4.74 -4.85 -12.00
CA ALA A 279 -5.12 -6.12 -11.39
C ALA A 279 -4.34 -6.40 -10.08
N THR A 280 -3.03 -6.20 -10.10
CA THR A 280 -2.17 -6.42 -8.92
C THR A 280 -2.40 -5.37 -7.83
N HIS A 281 -2.76 -4.14 -8.20
CA HIS A 281 -3.18 -3.13 -7.24
C HIS A 281 -4.51 -3.49 -6.56
N CYS A 282 -5.52 -3.94 -7.33
CA CYS A 282 -6.76 -4.44 -6.73
C CYS A 282 -6.50 -5.58 -5.75
N LEU A 283 -5.58 -6.50 -6.09
CA LEU A 283 -5.15 -7.57 -5.20
C LEU A 283 -4.49 -7.01 -3.92
N ALA A 284 -3.58 -6.04 -4.04
CA ALA A 284 -2.93 -5.40 -2.91
C ALA A 284 -3.94 -4.71 -1.98
N LEU A 285 -4.96 -4.04 -2.52
CA LEU A 285 -5.99 -3.36 -1.73
C LEU A 285 -6.83 -4.30 -0.85
N LEU A 286 -6.89 -5.59 -1.16
CA LEU A 286 -7.62 -6.55 -0.31
C LEU A 286 -7.06 -6.62 1.11
N HIS A 287 -5.78 -6.23 1.34
CA HIS A 287 -5.19 -6.25 2.68
C HIS A 287 -5.98 -5.41 3.68
N ILE A 288 -6.52 -4.23 3.28
CA ILE A 288 -7.28 -3.36 4.19
C ILE A 288 -8.61 -3.97 4.65
N CYS A 289 -9.16 -4.92 3.88
CA CYS A 289 -10.33 -5.71 4.27
C CYS A 289 -9.92 -6.92 5.11
N ILE A 290 -8.84 -7.61 4.72
CA ILE A 290 -8.41 -8.87 5.34
C ILE A 290 -7.88 -8.62 6.76
N ASN A 291 -7.16 -7.51 6.99
CA ASN A 291 -6.58 -7.14 8.27
C ASN A 291 -7.60 -7.19 9.43
N PRO A 292 -8.77 -6.50 9.37
CA PRO A 292 -9.76 -6.56 10.45
C PRO A 292 -10.27 -7.98 10.75
N PHE A 293 -10.50 -8.79 9.70
CA PHE A 293 -10.96 -10.17 9.88
C PHE A 293 -9.91 -11.04 10.57
N LEU A 294 -8.65 -10.88 10.19
CA LEU A 294 -7.54 -11.59 10.82
C LEU A 294 -7.39 -11.17 12.29
N TYR A 295 -7.53 -9.89 12.62
CA TYR A 295 -7.48 -9.41 14.01
C TYR A 295 -8.60 -10.01 14.84
N VAL A 296 -9.82 -10.05 14.34
CA VAL A 296 -10.96 -10.65 15.03
C VAL A 296 -10.76 -12.17 15.21
N ALA A 297 -10.26 -12.84 14.17
CA ALA A 297 -9.95 -14.29 14.28
C ALA A 297 -8.84 -14.57 15.30
N ALA A 298 -7.92 -13.62 15.47
CA ALA A 298 -6.77 -13.70 16.34
C ALA A 298 -7.12 -13.60 17.80
N GLU A 299 -7.85 -12.59 18.15
CA GLU A 299 -7.96 -12.15 19.51
C GLU A 299 -9.28 -12.62 20.14
N LYS A 300 -9.16 -13.48 21.17
CA LYS A 300 -10.32 -14.00 21.91
C LYS A 300 -11.18 -12.86 22.49
N LYS A 301 -10.55 -11.73 22.86
CA LYS A 301 -11.21 -10.55 23.44
C LYS A 301 -12.06 -9.82 22.42
N LEU A 302 -11.52 -9.57 21.21
CA LEU A 302 -12.26 -8.99 20.10
C LEU A 302 -13.48 -9.85 19.76
N ARG A 303 -13.27 -11.15 19.65
CA ARG A 303 -14.34 -12.11 19.36
C ARG A 303 -15.42 -12.17 20.45
N LYS A 304 -15.02 -12.09 21.74
CA LYS A 304 -15.99 -12.07 22.85
C LYS A 304 -16.80 -10.77 22.85
N LYS A 305 -16.17 -9.62 22.62
CA LYS A 305 -16.88 -8.33 22.51
C LYS A 305 -17.80 -8.29 21.26
N MET A 306 -17.35 -8.82 20.13
CA MET A 306 -18.22 -8.89 18.95
C MET A 306 -19.45 -9.77 19.17
N LYS A 307 -19.30 -10.95 19.85
CA LYS A 307 -20.42 -11.80 20.23
C LYS A 307 -21.40 -11.17 21.22
N LEU A 308 -21.00 -10.09 21.90
CA LEU A 308 -21.87 -9.32 22.80
C LEU A 308 -22.58 -8.16 22.08
N LEU A 309 -22.15 -7.83 20.85
CA LEU A 309 -22.71 -6.75 20.02
C LEU A 309 -23.68 -7.25 18.97
N PHE A 310 -23.54 -8.53 18.59
CA PHE A 310 -24.39 -9.24 17.65
C PHE A 310 -24.97 -10.52 18.31
#